data_0be122864d99e0a983bfb3a963f7fba0
#
_entry.id   0be122864d99e0a983bfb3a963f7fba0
#
_cell.length_a   1.000
_cell.length_b   1.000
_cell.length_c   1.000
_cell.angle_alpha   90.00
_cell.angle_beta   90.00
_cell.angle_gamma   90.00
#
_symmetry.space_group_name_H-M   'P 1'
#
loop_
_entity.id
_entity.type
_entity.pdbx_description
1 polymer ?
#
loop_
_entity_poly.entity_id
_entity_poly.type
_entity_poly.pdbx_seq_one_letter_code
_entity_poly.pdbx_strand_id
1 'polypeptide(L)'
;MIPNIYADPSMQQLIRSTLSEQGMEVEIGSSLLLDDGDLDSDNVVILKPDSYYCTPTFATPPKSVDGVVIVKGDTEKYHFYVVELKSSRFKNIKKSDIQEKFDTIFTRFLSPDFQHVFMDIDYELESLNLWLVCDPLQMRSKCQNHDEFMSKIKIIADRLKGLLNDYAATFKPFTFKEHTAMIKPLLSPPTIEANGFVDLLG
;
A
#
# COMPACT_ATOMS: atom_id res chain seq x y z
N MET A 1 9.31 16.45 2.35
CA MET A 1 7.97 15.93 2.72
C MET A 1 8.05 14.98 3.92
N ILE A 2 8.78 13.88 3.89
CA ILE A 2 8.83 12.88 4.99
C ILE A 2 9.17 13.51 6.35
N PRO A 3 10.19 14.37 6.50
CA PRO A 3 10.46 15.01 7.78
C PRO A 3 9.27 15.84 8.32
N ASN A 4 8.47 16.45 7.44
CA ASN A 4 7.30 17.21 7.85
C ASN A 4 6.18 16.28 8.38
N ILE A 5 6.05 15.07 7.81
CA ILE A 5 5.12 14.04 8.30
C ILE A 5 5.50 13.62 9.72
N TYR A 6 6.79 13.34 9.95
CA TYR A 6 7.28 12.97 11.29
C TYR A 6 7.17 14.11 12.31
N ALA A 7 7.25 15.37 11.87
CA ALA A 7 7.12 16.54 12.73
C ALA A 7 5.66 16.95 13.03
N ASP A 8 4.70 16.48 12.24
CA ASP A 8 3.29 16.86 12.39
C ASP A 8 2.60 16.02 13.49
N PRO A 9 2.11 16.65 14.57
CA PRO A 9 1.47 15.92 15.67
C PRO A 9 0.22 15.13 15.25
N SER A 10 -0.51 15.59 14.23
CA SER A 10 -1.71 14.91 13.73
C SER A 10 -1.38 13.66 12.91
N MET A 11 -0.19 13.63 12.28
CA MET A 11 0.31 12.50 11.51
C MET A 11 1.03 11.45 12.37
N GLN A 12 1.67 11.86 13.47
CA GLN A 12 2.48 10.95 14.32
C GLN A 12 1.70 9.72 14.79
N GLN A 13 0.43 9.88 15.16
CA GLN A 13 -0.42 8.76 15.58
C GLN A 13 -0.74 7.76 14.47
N LEU A 14 -0.53 8.14 13.21
CA LEU A 14 -0.78 7.31 12.02
C LEU A 14 0.47 6.55 11.58
N ILE A 15 1.66 6.93 12.04
CA ILE A 15 2.92 6.31 11.66
C ILE A 15 3.01 4.89 12.22
N ARG A 16 3.48 3.97 11.40
CA ARG A 16 3.68 2.56 11.73
C ARG A 16 5.08 2.12 11.32
N SER A 17 5.60 1.09 12.00
CA SER A 17 6.86 0.42 11.63
C SER A 17 6.68 -0.70 10.61
N THR A 18 5.45 -1.21 10.46
CA THR A 18 5.13 -2.32 9.56
C THR A 18 3.77 -2.09 8.91
N LEU A 19 3.56 -2.74 7.76
CA LEU A 19 2.27 -2.78 7.08
C LEU A 19 1.81 -4.23 6.92
N SER A 20 1.04 -4.71 7.88
CA SER A 20 0.52 -6.08 7.90
C SER A 20 -0.86 -6.15 8.53
N GLU A 21 -1.73 -7.02 8.00
CA GLU A 21 -3.05 -7.30 8.53
C GLU A 21 -3.52 -8.71 8.13
N GLN A 22 -4.03 -9.49 9.08
CA GLN A 22 -4.62 -10.81 8.86
C GLN A 22 -3.74 -11.76 8.03
N GLY A 23 -2.42 -11.73 8.24
CA GLY A 23 -1.44 -12.56 7.53
C GLY A 23 -1.09 -12.09 6.11
N MET A 24 -1.58 -10.93 5.70
CA MET A 24 -1.11 -10.21 4.52
C MET A 24 -0.15 -9.12 4.97
N GLU A 25 0.89 -8.86 4.16
CA GLU A 25 1.93 -7.89 4.51
C GLU A 25 2.58 -7.30 3.26
N VAL A 26 3.20 -6.15 3.45
CA VAL A 26 4.14 -5.53 2.53
C VAL A 26 5.49 -5.48 3.24
N GLU A 27 6.51 -6.02 2.62
CA GLU A 27 7.87 -5.94 3.11
C GLU A 27 8.53 -4.62 2.71
N ILE A 28 9.35 -4.09 3.61
CA ILE A 28 10.22 -2.95 3.32
C ILE A 28 11.62 -3.52 3.09
N GLY A 29 12.17 -3.23 1.93
CA GLY A 29 13.47 -3.74 1.52
C GLY A 29 14.62 -3.13 2.31
N SER A 30 15.74 -3.83 2.34
CA SER A 30 16.92 -3.44 3.13
C SER A 30 17.49 -2.08 2.77
N SER A 31 17.23 -1.58 1.56
CA SER A 31 17.63 -0.23 1.12
C SER A 31 16.90 0.91 1.84
N LEU A 32 15.83 0.61 2.57
CA LEU A 32 14.99 1.54 3.33
C LEU A 32 15.04 1.28 4.83
N LEU A 33 15.97 0.44 5.28
CA LEU A 33 16.19 0.12 6.69
C LEU A 33 17.54 0.61 7.15
N LEU A 34 17.62 0.98 8.41
CA LEU A 34 18.87 1.25 9.12
C LEU A 34 19.59 -0.06 9.50
N ASP A 35 20.85 0.00 9.94
CA ASP A 35 21.66 -1.17 10.31
C ASP A 35 21.03 -2.00 11.45
N ASP A 36 20.20 -1.38 12.30
CA ASP A 36 19.48 -2.03 13.40
C ASP A 36 18.14 -2.66 12.98
N GLY A 37 17.76 -2.47 11.70
CA GLY A 37 16.54 -2.99 11.11
C GLY A 37 15.32 -2.08 11.27
N ASP A 38 15.46 -0.91 11.87
CA ASP A 38 14.41 0.10 11.92
C ASP A 38 14.25 0.81 10.57
N LEU A 39 13.07 1.41 10.34
CA LEU A 39 12.82 2.20 9.13
C LEU A 39 13.74 3.43 9.09
N ASP A 40 14.34 3.68 7.94
CA ASP A 40 15.06 4.93 7.68
C ASP A 40 14.05 6.09 7.55
N SER A 41 13.82 6.80 8.66
CA SER A 41 12.84 7.88 8.76
C SER A 41 13.14 9.11 7.88
N ASP A 42 14.34 9.21 7.30
CA ASP A 42 14.66 10.24 6.31
C ASP A 42 14.14 9.88 4.91
N ASN A 43 14.00 8.57 4.63
CA ASN A 43 13.71 8.06 3.30
C ASN A 43 12.39 7.27 3.19
N VAL A 44 11.80 6.82 4.30
CA VAL A 44 10.52 6.08 4.25
C VAL A 44 9.60 6.43 5.42
N VAL A 45 8.29 6.45 5.16
CA VAL A 45 7.25 6.52 6.18
C VAL A 45 6.07 5.62 5.79
N ILE A 46 5.54 4.91 6.79
CA ILE A 46 4.33 4.09 6.67
C ILE A 46 3.22 4.77 7.48
N LEU A 47 2.11 5.09 6.83
CA LEU A 47 0.95 5.70 7.44
C LEU A 47 -0.22 4.72 7.43
N LYS A 48 -1.04 4.73 8.51
CA LYS A 48 -2.29 3.94 8.62
C LYS A 48 -3.52 4.87 8.61
N PRO A 49 -4.07 5.22 7.43
CA PRO A 49 -5.18 6.18 7.31
C PRO A 49 -6.45 5.74 8.04
N ASP A 50 -6.74 4.45 8.12
CA ASP A 50 -7.94 3.96 8.80
C ASP A 50 -7.92 4.30 10.30
N SER A 51 -6.74 4.42 10.92
CA SER A 51 -6.61 4.86 12.31
C SER A 51 -7.11 6.30 12.54
N TYR A 52 -7.01 7.16 11.52
CA TYR A 52 -7.57 8.51 11.57
C TYR A 52 -9.10 8.50 11.53
N TYR A 53 -9.66 7.69 10.63
CA TYR A 53 -11.11 7.64 10.44
C TYR A 53 -11.85 6.83 11.52
N CYS A 54 -11.18 5.89 12.19
CA CYS A 54 -11.73 5.12 13.30
C CYS A 54 -11.77 5.88 14.63
N THR A 55 -11.75 7.22 14.60
CA THR A 55 -11.86 8.06 15.79
C THR A 55 -13.33 8.48 16.05
N PRO A 56 -13.69 8.86 17.31
CA PRO A 56 -15.04 9.33 17.65
C PRO A 56 -15.48 10.59 16.89
N THR A 57 -14.56 11.26 16.22
CA THR A 57 -14.83 12.46 15.41
C THR A 57 -15.78 12.18 14.24
N PHE A 58 -15.79 10.93 13.75
CA PHE A 58 -16.61 10.53 12.62
C PHE A 58 -17.82 9.71 13.08
N ALA A 59 -19.02 10.29 12.97
CA ALA A 59 -20.28 9.58 13.27
C ALA A 59 -20.47 8.35 12.35
N THR A 60 -19.99 8.44 11.12
CA THR A 60 -19.91 7.32 10.17
C THR A 60 -18.50 7.34 9.57
N PRO A 61 -17.59 6.50 10.07
CA PRO A 61 -16.23 6.47 9.58
C PRO A 61 -16.17 6.16 8.07
N PRO A 62 -15.47 6.96 7.25
CA PRO A 62 -15.20 6.60 5.87
C PRO A 62 -14.37 5.32 5.82
N LYS A 63 -14.64 4.45 4.85
CA LYS A 63 -13.75 3.33 4.60
C LYS A 63 -12.43 3.85 4.05
N SER A 64 -11.31 3.34 4.55
CA SER A 64 -9.97 3.72 4.10
C SER A 64 -9.11 2.49 3.84
N VAL A 65 -8.01 2.67 3.12
CA VAL A 65 -7.01 1.63 2.89
C VAL A 65 -6.20 1.35 4.16
N ASP A 66 -5.54 0.22 4.20
CA ASP A 66 -4.76 -0.24 5.35
C ASP A 66 -3.43 0.51 5.49
N GLY A 67 -2.87 1.04 4.39
CA GLY A 67 -1.63 1.80 4.46
C GLY A 67 -1.37 2.73 3.30
N VAL A 68 -0.57 3.77 3.58
CA VAL A 68 0.13 4.60 2.58
C VAL A 68 1.60 4.58 2.93
N VAL A 69 2.43 4.03 2.03
CA VAL A 69 3.89 4.06 2.16
C VAL A 69 4.44 5.12 1.22
N ILE A 70 5.28 5.98 1.75
CA ILE A 70 5.92 7.04 1.00
C ILE A 70 7.42 6.82 1.10
N VAL A 71 8.06 6.71 -0.06
CA VAL A 71 9.50 6.50 -0.19
C VAL A 71 10.11 7.67 -0.92
N LYS A 72 11.23 8.18 -0.41
CA LYS A 72 12.09 9.14 -1.09
C LYS A 72 13.15 8.36 -1.86
N GLY A 73 13.11 8.43 -3.18
CA GLY A 73 14.07 7.77 -4.06
C GLY A 73 15.40 8.52 -4.17
N ASP A 74 16.37 7.92 -4.84
CA ASP A 74 17.71 8.47 -5.04
C ASP A 74 17.71 9.82 -5.80
N THR A 75 16.65 10.10 -6.56
CA THR A 75 16.47 11.33 -7.32
C THR A 75 15.84 12.48 -6.52
N GLU A 76 15.70 12.34 -5.21
CA GLU A 76 14.95 13.25 -4.32
C GLU A 76 13.44 13.33 -4.63
N LYS A 77 12.94 12.49 -5.54
CA LYS A 77 11.52 12.36 -5.87
C LYS A 77 10.85 11.31 -5.00
N TYR A 78 9.53 11.33 -4.96
CA TYR A 78 8.77 10.47 -4.06
C TYR A 78 7.98 9.40 -4.80
N HIS A 79 8.00 8.20 -4.27
CA HIS A 79 7.15 7.09 -4.68
C HIS A 79 6.04 6.89 -3.64
N PHE A 80 4.78 6.91 -4.09
CA PHE A 80 3.63 6.66 -3.24
C PHE A 80 3.08 5.27 -3.51
N TYR A 81 2.89 4.51 -2.43
CA TYR A 81 2.24 3.21 -2.45
C TYR A 81 0.99 3.28 -1.57
N VAL A 82 -0.17 3.24 -2.17
CA VAL A 82 -1.46 3.17 -1.47
C VAL A 82 -1.87 1.71 -1.44
N VAL A 83 -2.03 1.13 -0.25
CA VAL A 83 -2.09 -0.31 -0.05
C VAL A 83 -3.34 -0.74 0.70
N GLU A 84 -4.08 -1.65 0.10
CA GLU A 84 -5.16 -2.41 0.75
C GLU A 84 -4.75 -3.86 0.89
N LEU A 85 -4.90 -4.44 2.09
CA LEU A 85 -4.56 -5.82 2.42
C LEU A 85 -5.82 -6.69 2.47
N LYS A 86 -5.84 -7.84 1.77
CA LYS A 86 -7.00 -8.75 1.74
C LYS A 86 -6.59 -10.21 1.82
N SER A 87 -6.88 -10.85 2.95
CA SER A 87 -6.71 -12.30 3.14
C SER A 87 -7.83 -13.14 2.50
N SER A 88 -8.92 -12.51 2.06
CA SER A 88 -10.07 -13.19 1.49
C SER A 88 -9.87 -13.57 0.03
N ARG A 89 -10.55 -14.64 -0.42
CA ARG A 89 -10.64 -14.98 -1.85
C ARG A 89 -11.32 -13.88 -2.65
N PHE A 90 -10.94 -13.66 -3.90
CA PHE A 90 -11.52 -12.62 -4.75
C PHE A 90 -13.04 -12.66 -4.84
N LYS A 91 -13.65 -13.85 -4.89
CA LYS A 91 -15.12 -13.98 -4.92
C LYS A 91 -15.82 -13.38 -3.69
N ASN A 92 -15.11 -13.20 -2.58
CA ASN A 92 -15.64 -12.66 -1.34
C ASN A 92 -15.29 -11.17 -1.16
N ILE A 93 -14.47 -10.60 -2.05
CA ILE A 93 -14.07 -9.19 -1.99
C ILE A 93 -15.07 -8.38 -2.82
N LYS A 94 -15.76 -7.45 -2.19
CA LYS A 94 -16.63 -6.50 -2.88
C LYS A 94 -15.77 -5.42 -3.53
N LYS A 95 -15.77 -5.37 -4.87
CA LYS A 95 -14.98 -4.40 -5.64
C LYS A 95 -15.34 -2.95 -5.32
N SER A 96 -16.63 -2.67 -5.08
CA SER A 96 -17.09 -1.35 -4.66
C SER A 96 -16.45 -0.89 -3.34
N ASP A 97 -16.27 -1.82 -2.39
CA ASP A 97 -15.64 -1.49 -1.12
C ASP A 97 -14.14 -1.15 -1.29
N ILE A 98 -13.45 -1.89 -2.18
CA ILE A 98 -12.06 -1.58 -2.53
C ILE A 98 -11.99 -0.20 -3.20
N GLN A 99 -12.80 0.03 -4.24
CA GLN A 99 -12.83 1.31 -4.95
C GLN A 99 -13.10 2.48 -3.98
N GLU A 100 -14.09 2.36 -3.08
CA GLU A 100 -14.45 3.36 -2.07
C GLU A 100 -13.28 3.67 -1.13
N LYS A 101 -12.53 2.65 -0.69
CA LYS A 101 -11.36 2.83 0.17
C LYS A 101 -10.27 3.68 -0.49
N PHE A 102 -9.97 3.40 -1.77
CA PHE A 102 -9.02 4.20 -2.54
C PHE A 102 -9.57 5.61 -2.83
N ASP A 103 -10.87 5.74 -3.17
CA ASP A 103 -11.51 7.04 -3.34
C ASP A 103 -11.32 7.94 -2.10
N THR A 104 -11.47 7.37 -0.90
CA THR A 104 -11.27 8.09 0.36
C THR A 104 -9.86 8.68 0.49
N ILE A 105 -8.83 7.95 0.04
CA ILE A 105 -7.45 8.46 0.09
C ILE A 105 -7.31 9.72 -0.74
N PHE A 106 -7.77 9.72 -1.98
CA PHE A 106 -7.58 10.83 -2.91
C PHE A 106 -8.54 11.99 -2.66
N THR A 107 -9.78 11.71 -2.26
CA THR A 107 -10.81 12.74 -2.08
C THR A 107 -10.87 13.31 -0.67
N ARG A 108 -10.22 12.67 0.30
CA ARG A 108 -10.23 13.10 1.70
C ARG A 108 -8.86 13.11 2.35
N PHE A 109 -8.17 11.98 2.46
CA PHE A 109 -6.94 11.85 3.25
C PHE A 109 -5.83 12.77 2.72
N LEU A 110 -5.49 12.67 1.44
CA LEU A 110 -4.46 13.50 0.83
C LEU A 110 -4.90 14.96 0.64
N SER A 111 -6.22 15.20 0.53
CA SER A 111 -6.83 16.51 0.38
C SER A 111 -8.35 16.39 0.58
N PRO A 112 -9.01 16.99 1.58
CA PRO A 112 -8.56 18.12 2.41
C PRO A 112 -7.97 17.77 3.78
N ASP A 113 -8.11 16.52 4.29
CA ASP A 113 -7.81 16.21 5.70
C ASP A 113 -6.35 16.51 6.07
N PHE A 114 -5.40 16.21 5.16
CA PHE A 114 -3.96 16.47 5.33
C PHE A 114 -3.37 17.28 4.16
N GLN A 115 -4.16 18.22 3.63
CA GLN A 115 -3.75 19.09 2.51
C GLN A 115 -2.40 19.78 2.78
N HIS A 116 -2.18 20.29 3.99
CA HIS A 116 -0.96 20.98 4.39
C HIS A 116 0.31 20.11 4.28
N VAL A 117 0.16 18.79 4.27
CA VAL A 117 1.26 17.83 4.11
C VAL A 117 1.43 17.40 2.65
N PHE A 118 0.32 17.15 1.95
CA PHE A 118 0.36 16.49 0.64
C PHE A 118 0.15 17.43 -0.55
N MET A 119 -0.49 18.59 -0.34
CA MET A 119 -0.83 19.50 -1.43
C MET A 119 -0.11 20.84 -1.34
N ASP A 120 0.07 21.38 -0.13
CA ASP A 120 0.62 22.72 0.07
C ASP A 120 2.15 22.73 0.12
N ILE A 121 2.79 21.54 0.15
CA ILE A 121 4.25 21.39 0.08
C ILE A 121 4.67 21.10 -1.36
N ASP A 122 5.74 21.75 -1.79
CA ASP A 122 6.36 21.45 -3.08
C ASP A 122 7.22 20.20 -2.99
N TYR A 123 6.91 19.22 -3.84
CA TYR A 123 7.69 17.99 -4.04
C TYR A 123 7.33 17.35 -5.38
N GLU A 124 8.25 16.60 -5.95
CA GLU A 124 8.03 15.87 -7.19
C GLU A 124 7.62 14.42 -6.90
N LEU A 125 6.48 14.02 -7.43
CA LEU A 125 6.01 12.62 -7.40
C LEU A 125 6.63 11.88 -8.59
N GLU A 126 7.38 10.82 -8.35
CA GLU A 126 7.96 9.97 -9.39
C GLU A 126 6.99 8.87 -9.80
N SER A 127 6.30 8.26 -8.84
CA SER A 127 5.33 7.21 -9.12
C SER A 127 4.19 7.16 -8.13
N LEU A 128 3.02 6.80 -8.64
CA LEU A 128 1.82 6.48 -7.87
C LEU A 128 1.50 5.00 -8.07
N ASN A 129 1.54 4.23 -6.99
CA ASN A 129 1.30 2.79 -6.99
C ASN A 129 0.09 2.47 -6.12
N LEU A 130 -0.91 1.81 -6.67
CA LEU A 130 -2.13 1.44 -5.97
C LEU A 130 -2.20 -0.08 -5.87
N TRP A 131 -2.06 -0.63 -4.66
CA TRP A 131 -1.91 -2.06 -4.46
C TRP A 131 -3.08 -2.67 -3.70
N LEU A 132 -3.60 -3.76 -4.26
CA LEU A 132 -4.44 -4.71 -3.54
C LEU A 132 -3.57 -5.95 -3.23
N VAL A 133 -2.94 -5.97 -2.07
CA VAL A 133 -2.08 -7.07 -1.64
C VAL A 133 -2.96 -8.20 -1.10
N CYS A 134 -2.88 -9.38 -1.69
CA CYS A 134 -3.83 -10.45 -1.42
C CYS A 134 -3.24 -11.86 -1.57
N ASP A 135 -3.97 -12.85 -1.07
CA ASP A 135 -3.78 -14.28 -1.37
C ASP A 135 -5.10 -14.86 -1.93
N PRO A 136 -5.39 -14.62 -3.23
CA PRO A 136 -6.69 -14.89 -3.83
C PRO A 136 -7.10 -16.37 -3.80
N LEU A 137 -6.14 -17.28 -3.64
CA LEU A 137 -6.36 -18.71 -3.57
C LEU A 137 -6.21 -19.28 -2.14
N GLN A 138 -5.88 -18.41 -1.18
CA GLN A 138 -5.54 -18.78 0.20
C GLN A 138 -4.45 -19.86 0.24
N MET A 139 -3.39 -19.65 -0.53
CA MET A 139 -2.29 -20.60 -0.67
C MET A 139 -1.42 -20.65 0.58
N ARG A 140 -1.16 -19.50 1.24
CA ARG A 140 -0.35 -19.43 2.45
C ARG A 140 -0.89 -20.35 3.56
N SER A 141 -2.21 -20.32 3.79
CA SER A 141 -2.84 -21.17 4.81
C SER A 141 -2.78 -22.68 4.52
N LYS A 142 -2.38 -23.05 3.29
CA LYS A 142 -2.26 -24.44 2.83
C LYS A 142 -0.82 -24.93 2.70
N CYS A 143 0.14 -24.10 3.09
CA CYS A 143 1.56 -24.41 3.05
C CYS A 143 2.12 -24.46 4.46
N GLN A 144 3.06 -25.37 4.70
CA GLN A 144 3.68 -25.54 6.01
C GLN A 144 4.76 -24.48 6.29
N ASN A 145 5.38 -23.96 5.21
CA ASN A 145 6.45 -22.98 5.28
C ASN A 145 6.52 -22.13 3.99
N HIS A 146 7.40 -21.14 4.01
CA HIS A 146 7.61 -20.23 2.89
C HIS A 146 8.13 -20.94 1.62
N ASP A 147 9.03 -21.89 1.74
CA ASP A 147 9.62 -22.60 0.58
C ASP A 147 8.57 -23.43 -0.16
N GLU A 148 7.69 -24.09 0.59
CA GLU A 148 6.54 -24.80 0.02
C GLU A 148 5.59 -23.85 -0.70
N PHE A 149 5.31 -22.70 -0.09
CA PHE A 149 4.49 -21.65 -0.69
C PHE A 149 5.10 -21.17 -2.02
N MET A 150 6.38 -20.80 -2.03
CA MET A 150 7.08 -20.33 -3.22
C MET A 150 7.14 -21.38 -4.32
N SER A 151 7.36 -22.64 -3.96
CA SER A 151 7.36 -23.75 -4.92
C SER A 151 6.01 -23.92 -5.59
N LYS A 152 4.91 -23.86 -4.83
CA LYS A 152 3.54 -23.96 -5.35
C LYS A 152 3.19 -22.74 -6.23
N ILE A 153 3.58 -21.54 -5.82
CA ILE A 153 3.34 -20.32 -6.61
C ILE A 153 4.02 -20.40 -7.97
N LYS A 154 5.28 -20.84 -8.05
CA LYS A 154 6.00 -21.01 -9.32
C LYS A 154 5.26 -21.92 -10.31
N ILE A 155 4.62 -22.99 -9.82
CA ILE A 155 3.87 -23.94 -10.67
C ILE A 155 2.62 -23.28 -11.30
N ILE A 156 1.99 -22.34 -10.61
CA ILE A 156 0.73 -21.74 -11.06
C ILE A 156 0.88 -20.26 -11.46
N ALA A 157 2.12 -19.75 -11.59
CA ALA A 157 2.40 -18.32 -11.75
C ALA A 157 1.61 -17.68 -12.91
N ASP A 158 1.63 -18.28 -14.11
CA ASP A 158 0.94 -17.73 -15.28
C ASP A 158 -0.58 -17.66 -15.07
N ARG A 159 -1.14 -18.73 -14.48
CA ARG A 159 -2.58 -18.76 -14.16
C ARG A 159 -2.93 -17.71 -13.11
N LEU A 160 -2.07 -17.52 -12.12
CA LEU A 160 -2.27 -16.54 -11.08
C LEU A 160 -2.15 -15.11 -11.63
N LYS A 161 -1.15 -14.84 -12.48
CA LYS A 161 -1.05 -13.56 -13.21
C LYS A 161 -2.31 -13.24 -14.01
N GLY A 162 -2.84 -14.21 -14.75
CA GLY A 162 -4.09 -14.04 -15.50
C GLY A 162 -5.25 -13.65 -14.58
N LEU A 163 -5.43 -14.38 -13.46
CA LEU A 163 -6.47 -14.09 -12.47
C LEU A 163 -6.34 -12.68 -11.86
N LEU A 164 -5.11 -12.27 -11.52
CA LEU A 164 -4.83 -10.94 -10.97
C LEU A 164 -5.13 -9.83 -11.99
N ASN A 165 -4.70 -10.02 -13.24
CA ASN A 165 -4.94 -9.07 -14.32
C ASN A 165 -6.43 -8.91 -14.65
N ASP A 166 -7.18 -10.02 -14.73
CA ASP A 166 -8.63 -9.99 -14.95
C ASP A 166 -9.35 -9.24 -13.81
N TYR A 167 -8.87 -9.39 -12.59
CA TYR A 167 -9.42 -8.67 -11.45
C TYR A 167 -9.06 -7.18 -11.51
N ALA A 168 -7.81 -6.84 -11.85
CA ALA A 168 -7.34 -5.46 -12.00
C ALA A 168 -8.15 -4.67 -13.04
N ALA A 169 -8.46 -5.28 -14.18
CA ALA A 169 -9.19 -4.66 -15.27
C ALA A 169 -10.62 -4.17 -14.90
N THR A 170 -11.10 -4.54 -13.72
CA THR A 170 -12.43 -4.16 -13.23
C THR A 170 -12.47 -2.86 -12.44
N PHE A 171 -11.31 -2.31 -12.07
CA PHE A 171 -11.21 -1.07 -11.30
C PHE A 171 -11.13 0.16 -12.22
N LYS A 172 -11.52 1.32 -11.67
CA LYS A 172 -11.32 2.61 -12.33
C LYS A 172 -9.96 3.18 -11.95
N PRO A 173 -9.32 3.96 -12.83
CA PRO A 173 -8.08 4.64 -12.51
C PRO A 173 -8.30 5.75 -11.48
N PHE A 174 -7.21 6.12 -10.80
CA PHE A 174 -7.11 7.26 -9.90
C PHE A 174 -6.03 8.19 -10.38
N THR A 175 -6.24 9.49 -10.19
CA THR A 175 -5.24 10.52 -10.54
C THR A 175 -4.89 11.35 -9.33
N PHE A 176 -3.58 11.56 -9.13
CA PHE A 176 -3.03 12.42 -8.09
C PHE A 176 -1.77 13.12 -8.62
N LYS A 177 -1.68 14.44 -8.51
CA LYS A 177 -0.55 15.25 -9.00
C LYS A 177 -0.07 14.82 -10.40
N GLU A 178 -0.93 14.84 -11.40
CA GLU A 178 -0.61 14.47 -12.80
C GLU A 178 -0.29 12.98 -13.05
N HIS A 179 -0.15 12.15 -12.00
CA HIS A 179 0.03 10.70 -12.13
C HIS A 179 -1.30 9.99 -12.11
N THR A 180 -1.50 9.10 -13.09
CA THR A 180 -2.68 8.23 -13.15
C THR A 180 -2.26 6.78 -12.94
N ALA A 181 -2.92 6.09 -12.02
CA ALA A 181 -2.65 4.70 -11.68
C ALA A 181 -3.92 3.86 -11.59
N MET A 182 -3.77 2.57 -11.90
CA MET A 182 -4.78 1.53 -11.70
C MET A 182 -4.47 0.74 -10.43
N ILE A 183 -5.50 0.24 -9.75
CA ILE A 183 -5.30 -0.72 -8.66
C ILE A 183 -4.69 -2.00 -9.24
N LYS A 184 -3.48 -2.34 -8.78
CA LYS A 184 -2.74 -3.55 -9.15
C LYS A 184 -2.88 -4.58 -8.03
N PRO A 185 -3.56 -5.72 -8.26
CA PRO A 185 -3.52 -6.83 -7.32
C PRO A 185 -2.13 -7.47 -7.32
N LEU A 186 -1.56 -7.65 -6.13
CA LEU A 186 -0.26 -8.29 -5.92
C LEU A 186 -0.40 -9.46 -4.95
N LEU A 187 0.45 -10.46 -5.13
CA LEU A 187 0.55 -11.54 -4.16
C LEU A 187 1.37 -11.09 -2.95
N SER A 188 0.88 -11.36 -1.75
CA SER A 188 1.60 -11.04 -0.50
C SER A 188 2.79 -11.98 -0.28
N PRO A 189 3.98 -11.47 0.17
CA PRO A 189 4.33 -10.07 0.32
C PRO A 189 5.01 -9.50 -0.93
N PRO A 190 4.60 -8.36 -1.47
CA PRO A 190 5.47 -7.56 -2.31
C PRO A 190 6.48 -6.82 -1.42
N THR A 191 7.67 -6.52 -1.97
CA THR A 191 8.72 -5.77 -1.26
C THR A 191 8.89 -4.39 -1.88
N ILE A 192 8.84 -3.33 -1.08
CA ILE A 192 9.12 -1.95 -1.49
C ILE A 192 10.61 -1.66 -1.29
N GLU A 193 11.28 -1.17 -2.34
CA GLU A 193 12.67 -0.74 -2.33
C GLU A 193 12.77 0.78 -2.60
N ALA A 194 13.94 1.37 -2.39
CA ALA A 194 14.15 2.81 -2.57
C ALA A 194 13.78 3.30 -4.00
N ASN A 195 14.04 2.50 -5.02
CA ASN A 195 13.81 2.87 -6.42
C ASN A 195 12.80 1.96 -7.13
N GLY A 196 11.80 1.45 -6.42
CA GLY A 196 10.78 0.59 -7.01
C GLY A 196 10.26 -0.49 -6.07
N PHE A 197 9.94 -1.65 -6.61
CA PHE A 197 9.42 -2.76 -5.82
C PHE A 197 9.69 -4.12 -6.48
N VAL A 198 9.66 -5.16 -5.66
CA VAL A 198 9.75 -6.55 -6.11
C VAL A 198 8.39 -7.23 -5.93
N ASP A 199 7.88 -7.80 -7.00
CA ASP A 199 6.66 -8.61 -7.03
C ASP A 199 7.02 -10.10 -7.05
N LEU A 200 6.36 -10.92 -6.26
CA LEU A 200 6.62 -12.38 -6.20
C LEU A 200 6.38 -13.11 -7.53
N LEU A 201 5.61 -12.52 -8.42
CA LEU A 201 5.31 -13.11 -9.71
C LEU A 201 6.18 -12.57 -10.85
N GLY A 202 6.98 -11.51 -10.63
CA GLY A 202 7.86 -10.87 -11.59
C GLY A 202 7.16 -9.95 -12.58
#